data_1c80b77ff5f043727c3c3c7e0d1655fb
#
_entry.id   1c80b77ff5f043727c3c3c7e0d1655fb
#
_cell.length_a   1.000
_cell.length_b   1.000
_cell.length_c   1.000
_cell.angle_alpha   90.00
_cell.angle_beta   90.00
_cell.angle_gamma   90.00
#
_symmetry.space_group_name_H-M   'P 1'
#
loop_
_entity.id
_entity.type
_entity.pdbx_description
1 polymer ?
#
loop_
_entity_poly.entity_id
_entity_poly.type
_entity_poly.pdbx_seq_one_letter_code
_entity_poly.pdbx_strand_id
1 'polypeptide(L)'
;MDTGNIKDIKELLDSEAARINSPEFIADDPVQFPRRFERQQDIEIIALLSATIAWGNRKMICRNCEKLIRIFEGRPYDYVMDGAYETLPDGNIHRTFFVENLKHYLRGLRSIYSRFSTLEEMAVAEGVPADEMPAWRLVEAMNRRFAEANGGMCDSRCLPGNLRTTALKRINMALRWLVRDDGIVDMGVWKALRPSQLFIPMDVHVGNTSRNLGLLQRRSNDREAVIQLTDTLRAFRPDDPVIYDYALFGLGIGIGVANS
;
A
#
# COMPACT_ATOMS: atom_id res chain seq x y z
N MET A 1 14.75 -24.47 -11.30
CA MET A 1 14.99 -23.61 -12.47
C MET A 1 16.45 -23.73 -12.86
N ASP A 2 16.74 -23.72 -14.14
CA ASP A 2 18.12 -23.67 -14.65
C ASP A 2 18.75 -22.32 -14.27
N THR A 3 20.02 -22.32 -13.87
CA THR A 3 20.74 -21.10 -13.41
C THR A 3 20.82 -20.01 -14.49
N GLY A 4 20.83 -20.37 -15.77
CA GLY A 4 20.77 -19.43 -16.89
C GLY A 4 19.45 -18.67 -16.93
N ASN A 5 18.33 -19.37 -16.80
CA ASN A 5 16.99 -18.78 -16.82
C ASN A 5 16.73 -17.81 -15.63
N ILE A 6 17.31 -18.10 -14.45
CA ILE A 6 17.17 -17.23 -13.28
C ILE A 6 17.88 -15.90 -13.49
N LYS A 7 19.08 -15.90 -14.10
CA LYS A 7 19.83 -14.70 -14.41
C LYS A 7 19.09 -13.82 -15.42
N ASP A 8 18.57 -14.41 -16.47
CA ASP A 8 17.80 -13.68 -17.50
C ASP A 8 16.53 -13.05 -16.93
N ILE A 9 15.84 -13.75 -16.03
CA ILE A 9 14.66 -13.22 -15.34
C ILE A 9 15.03 -12.03 -14.44
N LYS A 10 16.13 -12.13 -13.69
CA LYS A 10 16.60 -11.03 -12.86
C LYS A 10 16.94 -9.79 -13.70
N GLU A 11 17.69 -9.96 -14.79
CA GLU A 11 18.04 -8.88 -15.71
C GLU A 11 16.80 -8.22 -16.32
N LEU A 12 15.79 -9.00 -16.71
CA LEU A 12 14.50 -8.50 -17.18
C LEU A 12 13.81 -7.66 -16.09
N LEU A 13 13.73 -8.17 -14.86
CA LEU A 13 13.06 -7.46 -13.76
C LEU A 13 13.82 -6.18 -13.37
N ASP A 14 15.14 -6.19 -13.36
CA ASP A 14 15.97 -5.00 -13.09
C ASP A 14 15.72 -3.92 -14.16
N SER A 15 15.72 -4.31 -15.44
CA SER A 15 15.46 -3.40 -16.56
C SER A 15 14.06 -2.82 -16.52
N GLU A 16 13.04 -3.66 -16.33
CA GLU A 16 11.65 -3.22 -16.29
C GLU A 16 11.35 -2.36 -15.04
N ALA A 17 11.92 -2.70 -13.89
CA ALA A 17 11.78 -1.90 -12.68
C ALA A 17 12.39 -0.50 -12.89
N ALA A 18 13.58 -0.41 -13.46
CA ALA A 18 14.22 0.87 -13.74
C ALA A 18 13.43 1.71 -14.77
N ARG A 19 12.83 1.07 -15.77
CA ARG A 19 12.04 1.74 -16.80
C ARG A 19 10.71 2.30 -16.26
N ILE A 20 10.03 1.54 -15.39
CA ILE A 20 8.67 1.88 -14.91
C ILE A 20 8.73 2.76 -13.68
N ASN A 21 9.72 2.61 -12.81
CA ASN A 21 9.93 3.48 -11.65
C ASN A 21 10.47 4.84 -12.13
N SER A 22 9.58 5.65 -12.68
CA SER A 22 9.89 6.93 -13.31
C SER A 22 8.86 7.99 -12.93
N PRO A 23 9.14 9.30 -13.11
CA PRO A 23 8.17 10.37 -12.85
C PRO A 23 6.87 10.23 -13.65
N GLU A 24 6.93 9.66 -14.84
CA GLU A 24 5.76 9.45 -15.70
C GLU A 24 4.76 8.47 -15.08
N PHE A 25 5.26 7.48 -14.30
CA PHE A 25 4.40 6.55 -13.57
C PHE A 25 3.48 7.25 -12.59
N ILE A 26 3.93 8.35 -11.97
CA ILE A 26 3.21 9.08 -10.92
C ILE A 26 1.89 9.65 -11.45
N ALA A 27 1.89 10.19 -12.66
CA ALA A 27 0.77 10.97 -13.21
C ALA A 27 -0.57 10.20 -13.23
N ASP A 28 -0.50 8.89 -13.49
CA ASP A 28 -1.69 8.03 -13.59
C ASP A 28 -1.88 7.09 -12.39
N ASP A 29 -1.01 7.15 -11.38
CA ASP A 29 -1.05 6.25 -10.23
C ASP A 29 -1.59 6.96 -8.96
N PRO A 30 -2.31 6.25 -8.07
CA PRO A 30 -2.77 6.81 -6.80
C PRO A 30 -1.66 7.37 -5.90
N VAL A 31 -0.40 6.99 -6.09
CA VAL A 31 0.74 7.56 -5.35
C VAL A 31 0.87 9.07 -5.55
N GLN A 32 0.36 9.62 -6.65
CA GLN A 32 0.34 11.07 -6.88
C GLN A 32 -0.33 11.87 -5.77
N PHE A 33 -1.30 11.29 -5.06
CA PHE A 33 -2.11 12.00 -4.08
C PHE A 33 -1.36 12.26 -2.77
N PRO A 34 -0.75 11.28 -2.08
CA PRO A 34 0.04 11.56 -0.90
C PRO A 34 1.27 12.43 -1.21
N ARG A 35 1.81 12.39 -2.42
CA ARG A 35 2.94 13.23 -2.85
C ARG A 35 2.62 14.74 -2.93
N ARG A 36 1.36 15.13 -2.81
CA ARG A 36 0.94 16.55 -2.79
C ARG A 36 1.11 17.23 -1.44
N PHE A 37 1.49 16.47 -0.41
CA PHE A 37 1.62 16.94 0.96
C PHE A 37 3.07 16.89 1.44
N GLU A 38 3.39 17.77 2.39
CA GLU A 38 4.70 17.86 3.01
C GLU A 38 4.70 17.34 4.45
N ARG A 39 3.55 17.50 5.15
CA ARG A 39 3.39 17.04 6.52
C ARG A 39 3.23 15.54 6.55
N GLN A 40 4.05 14.83 7.34
CA GLN A 40 4.05 13.38 7.41
C GLN A 40 2.66 12.79 7.69
N GLN A 41 1.90 13.37 8.62
CA GLN A 41 0.57 12.90 8.96
C GLN A 41 -0.41 13.00 7.78
N ASP A 42 -0.34 14.06 6.99
CA ASP A 42 -1.16 14.21 5.78
C ASP A 42 -0.78 13.16 4.73
N ILE A 43 0.52 12.94 4.55
CA ILE A 43 1.05 11.90 3.65
C ILE A 43 0.56 10.52 4.09
N GLU A 44 0.66 10.18 5.38
CA GLU A 44 0.22 8.90 5.95
C GLU A 44 -1.28 8.65 5.73
N ILE A 45 -2.12 9.65 6.03
CA ILE A 45 -3.58 9.58 5.86
C ILE A 45 -3.94 9.34 4.40
N ILE A 46 -3.38 10.14 3.50
CA ILE A 46 -3.70 10.05 2.07
C ILE A 46 -3.11 8.80 1.44
N ALA A 47 -1.91 8.37 1.83
CA ALA A 47 -1.33 7.11 1.36
C ALA A 47 -2.20 5.91 1.74
N LEU A 48 -2.63 5.82 2.99
CA LEU A 48 -3.50 4.74 3.47
C LEU A 48 -4.87 4.75 2.77
N LEU A 49 -5.52 5.90 2.67
CA LEU A 49 -6.85 5.99 2.06
C LEU A 49 -6.80 5.77 0.55
N SER A 50 -5.80 6.34 -0.14
CA SER A 50 -5.60 6.09 -1.58
C SER A 50 -5.33 4.61 -1.86
N ALA A 51 -4.50 3.96 -1.05
CA ALA A 51 -4.28 2.52 -1.14
C ALA A 51 -5.55 1.72 -0.81
N THR A 52 -6.32 2.15 0.21
CA THR A 52 -7.56 1.48 0.62
C THR A 52 -8.59 1.45 -0.49
N ILE A 53 -8.72 2.49 -1.30
CA ILE A 53 -9.65 2.53 -2.43
C ILE A 53 -9.02 2.11 -3.78
N ALA A 54 -7.76 1.65 -3.79
CA ALA A 54 -7.04 1.28 -5.01
C ALA A 54 -7.47 -0.10 -5.56
N TRP A 55 -8.74 -0.23 -5.95
CA TRP A 55 -9.24 -1.39 -6.70
C TRP A 55 -10.24 -0.97 -7.79
N GLY A 56 -10.15 -1.62 -8.95
CA GLY A 56 -10.97 -1.34 -10.12
C GLY A 56 -10.24 -0.49 -11.15
N ASN A 57 -10.96 0.34 -11.89
CA ASN A 57 -10.40 1.17 -12.94
C ASN A 57 -9.55 2.32 -12.39
N ARG A 58 -8.32 2.48 -12.90
CA ARG A 58 -7.34 3.47 -12.43
C ARG A 58 -7.86 4.91 -12.49
N LYS A 59 -8.51 5.31 -13.60
CA LYS A 59 -9.11 6.66 -13.74
C LYS A 59 -10.17 6.92 -12.67
N MET A 60 -10.99 5.91 -12.36
CA MET A 60 -12.00 6.02 -11.31
C MET A 60 -11.34 6.11 -9.91
N ILE A 61 -10.28 5.36 -9.67
CA ILE A 61 -9.52 5.41 -8.40
C ILE A 61 -8.98 6.84 -8.21
N CYS A 62 -8.25 7.38 -9.18
CA CYS A 62 -7.68 8.73 -9.11
C CYS A 62 -8.78 9.80 -8.91
N ARG A 63 -9.89 9.73 -9.65
CA ARG A 63 -11.03 10.64 -9.43
C ARG A 63 -11.58 10.57 -8.00
N ASN A 64 -11.63 9.40 -7.41
CA ASN A 64 -12.15 9.23 -6.05
C ASN A 64 -11.11 9.58 -4.97
N CYS A 65 -9.82 9.43 -5.22
CA CYS A 65 -8.77 10.02 -4.38
C CYS A 65 -8.87 11.56 -4.38
N GLU A 66 -9.09 12.18 -5.54
CA GLU A 66 -9.34 13.63 -5.65
C GLU A 66 -10.57 14.06 -4.85
N LYS A 67 -11.64 13.25 -4.85
CA LYS A 67 -12.82 13.48 -4.02
C LYS A 67 -12.48 13.46 -2.53
N LEU A 68 -11.63 12.52 -2.08
CA LEU A 68 -11.17 12.48 -0.68
C LEU A 68 -10.41 13.74 -0.28
N ILE A 69 -9.49 14.23 -1.14
CA ILE A 69 -8.75 15.47 -0.87
C ILE A 69 -9.70 16.68 -0.71
N ARG A 70 -10.74 16.75 -1.55
CA ARG A 70 -11.77 17.82 -1.42
C ARG A 70 -12.57 17.70 -0.13
N ILE A 71 -12.93 16.48 0.30
CA ILE A 71 -13.60 16.23 1.58
C ILE A 71 -12.73 16.74 2.73
N PHE A 72 -11.42 16.54 2.66
CA PHE A 72 -10.46 17.01 3.68
C PHE A 72 -10.07 18.48 3.55
N GLU A 73 -10.66 19.21 2.60
CA GLU A 73 -10.34 20.62 2.34
C GLU A 73 -8.83 20.88 2.15
N GLY A 74 -8.11 19.88 1.64
CA GLY A 74 -6.65 19.92 1.46
C GLY A 74 -5.83 19.87 2.76
N ARG A 75 -6.46 19.57 3.90
CA ARG A 75 -5.82 19.51 5.24
C ARG A 75 -6.20 18.21 5.97
N PRO A 76 -5.75 17.04 5.48
CA PRO A 76 -6.21 15.74 5.97
C PRO A 76 -6.07 15.54 7.48
N TYR A 77 -4.90 15.86 8.04
CA TYR A 77 -4.65 15.68 9.47
C TYR A 77 -5.55 16.58 10.34
N ASP A 78 -5.61 17.87 10.04
CA ASP A 78 -6.43 18.81 10.80
C ASP A 78 -7.90 18.40 10.72
N TYR A 79 -8.39 18.03 9.53
CA TYR A 79 -9.75 17.54 9.33
C TYR A 79 -10.07 16.28 10.15
N VAL A 80 -9.12 15.34 10.26
CA VAL A 80 -9.25 14.15 11.11
C VAL A 80 -9.31 14.56 12.58
N MET A 81 -8.43 15.45 13.02
CA MET A 81 -8.35 15.85 14.43
C MET A 81 -9.54 16.69 14.86
N ASP A 82 -10.06 17.55 13.99
CA ASP A 82 -11.27 18.36 14.26
C ASP A 82 -12.55 17.49 14.36
N GLY A 83 -12.55 16.31 13.76
CA GLY A 83 -13.71 15.42 13.76
C GLY A 83 -14.82 15.85 12.81
N ALA A 84 -14.55 16.76 11.87
CA ALA A 84 -15.52 17.30 10.92
C ALA A 84 -16.19 16.23 10.04
N TYR A 85 -15.52 15.08 9.85
CA TYR A 85 -16.06 13.94 9.10
C TYR A 85 -17.36 13.37 9.70
N GLU A 86 -17.65 13.55 10.97
CA GLU A 86 -18.88 13.04 11.61
C GLU A 86 -20.14 13.66 10.99
N THR A 87 -20.04 14.88 10.49
CA THR A 87 -21.17 15.61 9.88
C THR A 87 -21.35 15.31 8.39
N LEU A 88 -20.46 14.50 7.79
CA LEU A 88 -20.60 14.13 6.37
C LEU A 88 -21.94 13.43 6.14
N PRO A 89 -22.69 13.83 5.09
CA PRO A 89 -23.91 13.15 4.71
C PRO A 89 -23.58 11.76 4.16
N ASP A 90 -24.54 10.84 4.25
CA ASP A 90 -24.42 9.52 3.64
C ASP A 90 -24.11 9.61 2.16
N GLY A 91 -23.29 8.70 1.68
CA GLY A 91 -22.89 8.72 0.28
C GLY A 91 -21.83 7.70 -0.08
N ASN A 92 -21.61 7.56 -1.37
CA ASN A 92 -20.59 6.67 -1.91
C ASN A 92 -19.26 7.40 -2.07
N ILE A 93 -18.18 6.81 -1.61
CA ILE A 93 -16.81 7.29 -1.84
C ILE A 93 -16.21 6.59 -3.06
N HIS A 94 -16.21 5.23 -3.02
CA HIS A 94 -15.64 4.42 -4.09
C HIS A 94 -16.24 3.01 -4.07
N ARG A 95 -16.99 2.63 -5.11
CA ARG A 95 -17.58 1.29 -5.25
C ARG A 95 -18.36 0.87 -3.98
N THR A 96 -17.82 -0.09 -3.22
CA THR A 96 -18.43 -0.58 -1.97
C THR A 96 -17.86 0.09 -0.72
N PHE A 97 -17.07 1.16 -0.86
CA PHE A 97 -16.57 1.98 0.23
C PHE A 97 -17.41 3.27 0.31
N PHE A 98 -18.14 3.43 1.40
CA PHE A 98 -19.10 4.51 1.62
C PHE A 98 -18.60 5.49 2.69
N VAL A 99 -19.32 6.59 2.88
CA VAL A 99 -19.01 7.60 3.91
C VAL A 99 -18.97 6.96 5.32
N GLU A 100 -19.83 5.99 5.62
CA GLU A 100 -19.81 5.26 6.89
C GLU A 100 -18.47 4.54 7.11
N ASN A 101 -17.94 3.87 6.07
CA ASN A 101 -16.61 3.25 6.16
C ASN A 101 -15.50 4.30 6.33
N LEU A 102 -15.63 5.45 5.66
CA LEU A 102 -14.69 6.56 5.83
C LEU A 102 -14.71 7.08 7.27
N LYS A 103 -15.89 7.34 7.85
CA LYS A 103 -16.04 7.76 9.26
C LYS A 103 -15.38 6.74 10.21
N HIS A 104 -15.65 5.45 10.00
CA HIS A 104 -15.01 4.38 10.77
C HIS A 104 -13.47 4.47 10.69
N TYR A 105 -12.94 4.65 9.49
CA TYR A 105 -11.50 4.77 9.25
C TYR A 105 -10.90 6.00 9.96
N LEU A 106 -11.56 7.16 9.84
CA LEU A 106 -11.08 8.41 10.40
C LEU A 106 -11.16 8.46 11.92
N ARG A 107 -12.17 7.84 12.55
CA ARG A 107 -12.21 7.63 14.01
C ARG A 107 -10.99 6.84 14.49
N GLY A 108 -10.65 5.78 13.79
CA GLY A 108 -9.45 4.98 14.07
C GLY A 108 -8.17 5.79 13.97
N LEU A 109 -7.99 6.54 12.88
CA LEU A 109 -6.81 7.42 12.71
C LEU A 109 -6.76 8.51 13.76
N ARG A 110 -7.89 9.18 14.07
CA ARG A 110 -7.96 10.18 15.14
C ARG A 110 -7.52 9.60 16.48
N SER A 111 -7.96 8.39 16.82
CA SER A 111 -7.55 7.71 18.05
C SER A 111 -6.03 7.47 18.08
N ILE A 112 -5.42 7.14 16.96
CA ILE A 112 -3.96 6.97 16.85
C ILE A 112 -3.27 8.31 17.04
N TYR A 113 -3.61 9.33 16.27
CA TYR A 113 -2.95 10.64 16.30
C TYR A 113 -3.22 11.43 17.62
N SER A 114 -4.25 11.05 18.38
CA SER A 114 -4.44 11.58 19.73
C SER A 114 -3.43 11.07 20.76
N ARG A 115 -2.68 10.02 20.44
CA ARG A 115 -1.71 9.36 21.34
C ARG A 115 -0.28 9.37 20.80
N PHE A 116 -0.12 9.48 19.49
CA PHE A 116 1.15 9.42 18.78
C PHE A 116 1.24 10.58 17.80
N SER A 117 2.43 11.14 17.64
CA SER A 117 2.64 12.26 16.71
C SER A 117 2.46 11.82 15.25
N THR A 118 2.80 10.57 14.93
CA THR A 118 2.69 9.99 13.60
C THR A 118 2.20 8.54 13.66
N LEU A 119 1.72 8.02 12.54
CA LEU A 119 1.41 6.59 12.43
C LEU A 119 2.68 5.73 12.54
N GLU A 120 3.81 6.24 12.06
CA GLU A 120 5.11 5.59 12.21
C GLU A 120 5.49 5.43 13.68
N GLU A 121 5.30 6.47 14.51
CA GLU A 121 5.53 6.40 15.96
C GLU A 121 4.66 5.33 16.61
N MET A 122 3.39 5.24 16.24
CA MET A 122 2.52 4.15 16.68
C MET A 122 3.07 2.78 16.25
N ALA A 123 3.52 2.65 15.01
CA ALA A 123 4.08 1.40 14.50
C ALA A 123 5.34 0.98 15.29
N VAL A 124 6.21 1.92 15.64
CA VAL A 124 7.39 1.67 16.49
C VAL A 124 6.96 1.20 17.88
N ALA A 125 6.02 1.92 18.51
CA ALA A 125 5.52 1.56 19.85
C ALA A 125 4.85 0.17 19.90
N GLU A 126 4.26 -0.27 18.78
CA GLU A 126 3.63 -1.59 18.63
C GLU A 126 4.62 -2.68 18.19
N GLY A 127 5.91 -2.37 18.06
CA GLY A 127 6.96 -3.32 17.70
C GLY A 127 6.98 -3.74 16.23
N VAL A 128 6.33 -2.98 15.34
CA VAL A 128 6.25 -3.29 13.91
C VAL A 128 7.63 -3.44 13.24
N PRO A 129 8.64 -2.56 13.51
CA PRO A 129 9.95 -2.69 12.87
C PRO A 129 10.77 -3.91 13.33
N ALA A 130 10.43 -4.49 14.47
CA ALA A 130 11.09 -5.68 15.02
C ALA A 130 10.39 -6.99 14.61
N ASP A 131 9.22 -6.92 14.01
CA ASP A 131 8.43 -8.08 13.60
C ASP A 131 8.92 -8.61 12.25
N GLU A 132 8.92 -9.93 12.08
CA GLU A 132 9.24 -10.57 10.80
C GLU A 132 8.21 -10.29 9.72
N MET A 133 6.98 -9.93 10.13
CA MET A 133 5.83 -9.68 9.26
C MET A 133 5.25 -8.27 9.51
N PRO A 134 6.02 -7.19 9.28
CA PRO A 134 5.68 -5.84 9.72
C PRO A 134 4.32 -5.35 9.19
N ALA A 135 3.95 -5.68 7.95
CA ALA A 135 2.65 -5.29 7.40
C ALA A 135 1.47 -5.91 8.15
N TRP A 136 1.58 -7.18 8.53
CA TRP A 136 0.53 -7.87 9.30
C TRP A 136 0.47 -7.37 10.73
N ARG A 137 1.63 -7.15 11.36
CA ARG A 137 1.71 -6.56 12.70
C ARG A 137 1.10 -5.16 12.73
N LEU A 138 1.38 -4.33 11.73
CA LEU A 138 0.78 -3.00 11.60
C LEU A 138 -0.76 -3.08 11.53
N VAL A 139 -1.29 -3.95 10.66
CA VAL A 139 -2.75 -4.10 10.53
C VAL A 139 -3.39 -4.65 11.80
N GLU A 140 -2.73 -5.56 12.51
CA GLU A 140 -3.22 -6.04 13.81
C GLU A 140 -3.34 -4.90 14.82
N ALA A 141 -2.30 -4.07 14.94
CA ALA A 141 -2.30 -2.91 15.84
C ALA A 141 -3.37 -1.86 15.44
N MET A 142 -3.48 -1.57 14.14
CA MET A 142 -4.51 -0.66 13.63
C MET A 142 -5.92 -1.21 13.85
N ASN A 143 -6.19 -2.49 13.57
CA ASN A 143 -7.51 -3.11 13.80
C ASN A 143 -7.95 -2.99 15.26
N ARG A 144 -7.06 -3.23 16.20
CA ARG A 144 -7.36 -3.09 17.63
C ARG A 144 -7.76 -1.66 17.98
N ARG A 145 -6.99 -0.66 17.53
CA ARG A 145 -7.27 0.75 17.79
C ARG A 145 -8.51 1.26 17.08
N PHE A 146 -8.74 0.78 15.86
CA PHE A 146 -9.93 1.12 15.09
C PHE A 146 -11.19 0.54 15.76
N ALA A 147 -11.12 -0.70 16.24
CA ALA A 147 -12.23 -1.30 16.99
C ALA A 147 -12.51 -0.51 18.29
N GLU A 148 -11.48 -0.19 19.07
CA GLU A 148 -11.63 0.65 20.29
C GLU A 148 -12.30 1.98 19.97
N ALA A 149 -11.90 2.67 18.92
CA ALA A 149 -12.45 3.96 18.51
C ALA A 149 -13.90 3.87 17.95
N ASN A 150 -14.35 2.68 17.60
CA ASN A 150 -15.65 2.42 16.98
C ASN A 150 -16.54 1.49 17.82
N GLY A 151 -16.41 1.54 19.16
CA GLY A 151 -17.27 0.78 20.08
C GLY A 151 -17.13 -0.75 19.97
N GLY A 152 -15.93 -1.24 19.64
CA GLY A 152 -15.61 -2.65 19.47
C GLY A 152 -15.89 -3.19 18.06
N MET A 153 -16.40 -2.37 17.14
CA MET A 153 -16.71 -2.78 15.77
C MET A 153 -15.48 -2.77 14.87
N CYS A 154 -15.38 -3.80 14.01
CA CYS A 154 -14.39 -3.89 12.94
C CYS A 154 -15.08 -3.70 11.57
N ASP A 155 -14.39 -3.07 10.64
CA ASP A 155 -14.86 -2.94 9.25
C ASP A 155 -13.80 -3.48 8.28
N SER A 156 -14.12 -4.60 7.64
CA SER A 156 -13.22 -5.27 6.68
C SER A 156 -13.02 -4.48 5.38
N ARG A 157 -13.84 -3.48 5.09
CA ARG A 157 -13.62 -2.55 3.97
C ARG A 157 -12.52 -1.55 4.29
N CYS A 158 -12.34 -1.23 5.56
CA CYS A 158 -11.26 -0.38 6.05
C CYS A 158 -9.95 -1.16 6.16
N LEU A 159 -9.95 -2.20 6.99
CA LEU A 159 -8.79 -3.06 7.24
C LEU A 159 -9.20 -4.53 7.27
N PRO A 160 -8.41 -5.44 6.67
CA PRO A 160 -8.73 -6.87 6.70
C PRO A 160 -8.74 -7.42 8.12
N GLY A 161 -9.80 -8.20 8.45
CA GLY A 161 -9.89 -8.87 9.75
C GLY A 161 -9.18 -10.24 9.77
N ASN A 162 -9.16 -10.97 8.66
CA ASN A 162 -8.50 -12.27 8.59
C ASN A 162 -7.03 -12.11 8.15
N LEU A 163 -6.14 -11.99 9.11
CA LEU A 163 -4.69 -11.83 8.85
C LEU A 163 -3.95 -13.15 8.57
N ARG A 164 -4.61 -14.29 8.70
CA ARG A 164 -3.97 -15.60 8.44
C ARG A 164 -3.78 -15.86 6.95
N THR A 165 -4.72 -15.41 6.12
CA THR A 165 -4.73 -15.74 4.68
C THR A 165 -4.60 -14.52 3.77
N THR A 166 -4.84 -13.30 4.25
CA THR A 166 -4.85 -12.12 3.39
C THR A 166 -3.47 -11.71 2.91
N ALA A 167 -3.36 -11.38 1.62
CA ALA A 167 -2.15 -10.88 0.98
C ALA A 167 -1.78 -9.44 1.37
N LEU A 168 -2.67 -8.71 2.03
CA LEU A 168 -2.49 -7.30 2.43
C LEU A 168 -2.01 -6.37 1.29
N LYS A 169 -2.43 -6.59 0.04
CA LYS A 169 -1.98 -5.81 -1.13
C LYS A 169 -1.99 -4.30 -0.88
N ARG A 170 -3.09 -3.78 -0.34
CA ARG A 170 -3.28 -2.34 -0.13
C ARG A 170 -2.32 -1.77 0.93
N ILE A 171 -2.09 -2.50 2.00
CA ILE A 171 -1.17 -2.09 3.06
C ILE A 171 0.28 -2.21 2.62
N ASN A 172 0.65 -3.30 1.95
CA ASN A 172 1.99 -3.46 1.39
C ASN A 172 2.31 -2.35 0.35
N MET A 173 1.31 -1.92 -0.43
CA MET A 173 1.47 -0.81 -1.36
C MET A 173 1.66 0.53 -0.63
N ALA A 174 0.86 0.82 0.40
CA ALA A 174 1.04 2.02 1.23
C ALA A 174 2.40 2.04 1.93
N LEU A 175 2.82 0.90 2.50
CA LEU A 175 4.15 0.77 3.13
C LEU A 175 5.28 0.97 2.12
N ARG A 176 5.16 0.45 0.87
CA ARG A 176 6.15 0.72 -0.17
C ARG A 176 6.27 2.22 -0.40
N TRP A 177 5.17 2.95 -0.58
CA TRP A 177 5.17 4.39 -0.78
C TRP A 177 5.77 5.17 0.39
N LEU A 178 5.52 4.73 1.63
CA LEU A 178 5.95 5.44 2.83
C LEU A 178 7.40 5.15 3.20
N VAL A 179 7.94 3.96 2.89
CA VAL A 179 9.23 3.46 3.37
C VAL A 179 10.34 3.54 2.32
N ARG A 180 10.06 3.18 1.04
CA ARG A 180 11.07 3.26 -0.01
C ARG A 180 11.42 4.72 -0.30
N ASP A 181 12.71 5.01 -0.35
CA ASP A 181 13.27 6.35 -0.55
C ASP A 181 14.26 6.29 -1.72
N ASP A 182 13.73 6.27 -2.94
CA ASP A 182 14.54 6.33 -4.16
C ASP A 182 14.52 7.71 -4.85
N GLY A 183 13.75 8.65 -4.29
CA GLY A 183 13.62 10.01 -4.81
C GLY A 183 12.82 10.11 -6.11
N ILE A 184 12.21 9.01 -6.61
CA ILE A 184 11.49 8.98 -7.88
C ILE A 184 9.99 8.87 -7.63
N VAL A 185 9.46 7.69 -7.35
CA VAL A 185 8.02 7.44 -7.15
C VAL A 185 7.65 7.36 -5.69
N ASP A 186 8.33 6.54 -4.93
CA ASP A 186 8.05 6.35 -3.51
C ASP A 186 8.61 7.52 -2.68
N MET A 187 8.02 7.79 -1.51
CA MET A 187 8.26 9.04 -0.77
C MET A 187 9.27 8.90 0.38
N GLY A 188 9.38 7.69 0.95
CA GLY A 188 10.35 7.39 1.99
C GLY A 188 10.25 8.25 3.24
N VAL A 189 9.04 8.61 3.67
CA VAL A 189 8.82 9.45 4.87
C VAL A 189 8.98 8.65 6.16
N TRP A 190 8.79 7.33 6.14
CA TRP A 190 9.04 6.44 7.25
C TRP A 190 10.50 5.99 7.29
N LYS A 191 11.15 6.11 8.43
CA LYS A 191 12.55 5.74 8.64
C LYS A 191 12.74 4.57 9.58
N ALA A 192 11.70 4.19 10.32
CA ALA A 192 11.74 3.07 11.27
C ALA A 192 11.75 1.69 10.59
N LEU A 193 11.27 1.59 9.34
CA LEU A 193 11.31 0.41 8.50
C LEU A 193 12.30 0.58 7.36
N ARG A 194 12.86 -0.52 6.89
CA ARG A 194 13.73 -0.58 5.71
C ARG A 194 13.02 -1.27 4.55
N PRO A 195 13.33 -0.93 3.28
CA PRO A 195 12.75 -1.61 2.13
C PRO A 195 12.94 -3.13 2.14
N SER A 196 14.06 -3.63 2.71
CA SER A 196 14.33 -5.06 2.88
C SER A 196 13.31 -5.82 3.75
N GLN A 197 12.58 -5.09 4.60
CA GLN A 197 11.55 -5.67 5.50
C GLN A 197 10.15 -5.68 4.87
N LEU A 198 9.98 -5.03 3.72
CA LEU A 198 8.69 -4.93 3.05
C LEU A 198 8.33 -6.20 2.29
N PHE A 199 7.04 -6.34 2.02
CA PHE A 199 6.46 -7.41 1.22
C PHE A 199 5.83 -6.87 -0.04
N ILE A 200 5.89 -7.67 -1.12
CA ILE A 200 5.37 -7.29 -2.43
C ILE A 200 3.85 -7.02 -2.38
N PRO A 201 3.36 -5.90 -2.94
CA PRO A 201 1.92 -5.62 -3.05
C PRO A 201 1.26 -6.53 -4.10
N MET A 202 0.95 -7.77 -3.74
CA MET A 202 0.46 -8.78 -4.66
C MET A 202 -1.01 -8.56 -5.01
N ASP A 203 -1.29 -8.32 -6.28
CA ASP A 203 -2.62 -8.42 -6.89
C ASP A 203 -2.68 -9.53 -7.95
N VAL A 204 -3.75 -9.57 -8.74
CA VAL A 204 -3.93 -10.58 -9.79
C VAL A 204 -2.87 -10.46 -10.88
N HIS A 205 -2.48 -9.25 -11.27
CA HIS A 205 -1.47 -9.00 -12.30
C HIS A 205 -0.09 -9.44 -11.83
N VAL A 206 0.34 -8.96 -10.66
CA VAL A 206 1.61 -9.37 -10.03
C VAL A 206 1.68 -10.88 -9.85
N GLY A 207 0.61 -11.50 -9.31
CA GLY A 207 0.57 -12.95 -9.12
C GLY A 207 0.67 -13.75 -10.42
N ASN A 208 -0.06 -13.33 -11.47
CA ASN A 208 -0.03 -14.01 -12.76
C ASN A 208 1.32 -13.85 -13.46
N THR A 209 1.86 -12.64 -13.50
CA THR A 209 3.19 -12.38 -14.08
C THR A 209 4.26 -13.20 -13.38
N SER A 210 4.24 -13.24 -12.05
CA SER A 210 5.20 -14.02 -11.26
C SER A 210 5.12 -15.52 -11.55
N ARG A 211 3.93 -16.06 -11.76
CA ARG A 211 3.75 -17.47 -12.15
C ARG A 211 4.24 -17.74 -13.56
N ASN A 212 3.94 -16.86 -14.51
CA ASN A 212 4.40 -16.97 -15.89
C ASN A 212 5.93 -16.93 -15.99
N LEU A 213 6.57 -16.14 -15.14
CA LEU A 213 8.04 -16.10 -15.04
C LEU A 213 8.63 -17.24 -14.19
N GLY A 214 7.79 -18.10 -13.60
CA GLY A 214 8.24 -19.20 -12.74
C GLY A 214 8.75 -18.78 -11.36
N LEU A 215 8.55 -17.53 -10.96
CA LEU A 215 8.95 -17.00 -9.65
C LEU A 215 8.04 -17.43 -8.51
N LEU A 216 6.80 -17.80 -8.82
CA LEU A 216 5.77 -18.20 -7.87
C LEU A 216 5.09 -19.47 -8.35
N GLN A 217 5.05 -20.50 -7.50
CA GLN A 217 4.35 -21.75 -7.83
C GLN A 217 2.93 -21.82 -7.26
N ARG A 218 2.69 -21.13 -6.14
CA ARG A 218 1.41 -21.10 -5.45
C ARG A 218 0.33 -20.46 -6.30
N ARG A 219 -0.83 -21.14 -6.43
CA ARG A 219 -1.95 -20.68 -7.29
C ARG A 219 -2.76 -19.54 -6.67
N SER A 220 -2.94 -19.53 -5.34
CA SER A 220 -3.69 -18.49 -4.63
C SER A 220 -2.85 -17.23 -4.45
N ASN A 221 -3.50 -16.05 -4.49
CA ASN A 221 -2.89 -14.78 -4.10
C ASN A 221 -3.21 -14.51 -2.63
N ASP A 222 -2.58 -15.24 -1.73
CA ASP A 222 -2.77 -15.16 -0.29
C ASP A 222 -1.46 -14.78 0.43
N ARG A 223 -1.49 -14.78 1.76
CA ARG A 223 -0.33 -14.45 2.59
C ARG A 223 0.90 -15.27 2.22
N GLU A 224 0.75 -16.58 2.08
CA GLU A 224 1.86 -17.49 1.74
C GLU A 224 2.46 -17.19 0.36
N ALA A 225 1.61 -16.82 -0.62
CA ALA A 225 2.09 -16.43 -1.94
C ALA A 225 2.91 -15.14 -1.89
N VAL A 226 2.50 -14.17 -1.07
CA VAL A 226 3.27 -12.92 -0.84
C VAL A 226 4.62 -13.23 -0.22
N ILE A 227 4.67 -14.06 0.81
CA ILE A 227 5.93 -14.46 1.47
C ILE A 227 6.83 -15.16 0.44
N GLN A 228 6.35 -16.21 -0.22
CA GLN A 228 7.11 -17.00 -1.19
C GLN A 228 7.69 -16.12 -2.31
N LEU A 229 6.87 -15.22 -2.89
CA LEU A 229 7.33 -14.33 -3.95
C LEU A 229 8.35 -13.33 -3.42
N THR A 230 8.09 -12.71 -2.27
CA THR A 230 9.00 -11.72 -1.70
C THR A 230 10.35 -12.33 -1.37
N ASP A 231 10.40 -13.56 -0.86
CA ASP A 231 11.65 -14.25 -0.57
C ASP A 231 12.43 -14.59 -1.84
N THR A 232 11.74 -14.96 -2.92
CA THR A 232 12.36 -15.12 -4.24
C THR A 232 12.98 -13.81 -4.72
N LEU A 233 12.28 -12.69 -4.57
CA LEU A 233 12.75 -11.37 -4.98
C LEU A 233 13.89 -10.85 -4.07
N ARG A 234 13.90 -11.20 -2.78
CA ARG A 234 15.04 -10.92 -1.86
C ARG A 234 16.32 -11.63 -2.30
N ALA A 235 16.23 -12.80 -2.90
CA ALA A 235 17.42 -13.45 -3.46
C ALA A 235 18.02 -12.65 -4.63
N PHE A 236 17.21 -11.86 -5.34
CA PHE A 236 17.68 -10.99 -6.43
C PHE A 236 18.18 -9.64 -5.90
N ARG A 237 17.47 -9.05 -4.95
CA ARG A 237 17.79 -7.74 -4.37
C ARG A 237 17.47 -7.71 -2.87
N PRO A 238 18.42 -8.13 -2.02
CA PRO A 238 18.20 -8.28 -0.58
C PRO A 238 17.77 -6.98 0.13
N ASP A 239 18.32 -5.84 -0.30
CA ASP A 239 18.07 -4.56 0.34
C ASP A 239 16.73 -3.92 -0.06
N ASP A 240 16.17 -4.29 -1.23
CA ASP A 240 14.94 -3.68 -1.77
C ASP A 240 14.18 -4.65 -2.69
N PRO A 241 13.61 -5.74 -2.17
CA PRO A 241 12.89 -6.70 -2.99
C PRO A 241 11.62 -6.13 -3.63
N VAL A 242 11.03 -5.10 -3.03
CA VAL A 242 9.74 -4.54 -3.48
C VAL A 242 9.87 -3.55 -4.65
N ILE A 243 11.09 -3.19 -5.07
CA ILE A 243 11.32 -2.47 -6.33
C ILE A 243 10.74 -3.26 -7.53
N TYR A 244 10.75 -4.58 -7.45
CA TYR A 244 10.24 -5.43 -8.52
C TYR A 244 8.72 -5.43 -8.67
N ASP A 245 7.98 -4.76 -7.75
CA ASP A 245 6.55 -4.50 -7.94
C ASP A 245 6.30 -3.71 -9.23
N TYR A 246 7.15 -2.72 -9.52
CA TYR A 246 7.06 -1.95 -10.77
C TYR A 246 7.19 -2.84 -12.01
N ALA A 247 8.19 -3.74 -12.03
CA ALA A 247 8.40 -4.65 -13.13
C ALA A 247 7.24 -5.65 -13.31
N LEU A 248 6.87 -6.33 -12.23
CA LEU A 248 5.82 -7.36 -12.25
C LEU A 248 4.45 -6.78 -12.60
N PHE A 249 4.11 -5.62 -12.06
CA PHE A 249 2.88 -4.92 -12.36
C PHE A 249 2.89 -4.41 -13.81
N GLY A 250 3.95 -3.74 -14.24
CA GLY A 250 4.06 -3.19 -15.58
C GLY A 250 3.99 -4.25 -16.69
N LEU A 251 4.71 -5.35 -16.52
CA LEU A 251 4.61 -6.52 -17.42
C LEU A 251 3.19 -7.11 -17.41
N GLY A 252 2.55 -7.16 -16.24
CA GLY A 252 1.21 -7.74 -16.07
C GLY A 252 0.09 -6.95 -16.73
N ILE A 253 0.23 -5.63 -16.88
CA ILE A 253 -0.77 -4.76 -17.55
C ILE A 253 -0.31 -4.28 -18.93
N GLY A 254 0.84 -4.76 -19.44
CA GLY A 254 1.34 -4.43 -20.76
C GLY A 254 1.86 -2.99 -20.91
N ILE A 255 2.34 -2.37 -19.84
CA ILE A 255 3.01 -1.07 -19.97
C ILE A 255 4.29 -1.26 -20.79
N GLY A 256 4.29 -0.72 -22.02
CA GLY A 256 5.46 -0.71 -22.89
C GLY A 256 5.64 -1.92 -23.81
N VAL A 257 4.66 -2.82 -23.90
CA VAL A 257 4.56 -3.68 -25.08
C VAL A 257 3.98 -2.81 -26.20
N ALA A 258 4.85 -2.01 -26.84
CA ALA A 258 4.49 -1.39 -28.12
C ALA A 258 4.14 -2.54 -29.06
N ASN A 259 2.95 -2.50 -29.65
CA ASN A 259 2.58 -3.36 -30.76
C ASN A 259 3.65 -3.16 -31.84
N SER A 260 4.56 -4.10 -31.94
CA SER A 260 5.49 -4.24 -33.05
C SER A 260 4.76 -4.89 -34.25
#